data_471981a468b6f9dbc7bf81d4f163eb59
#
_entry.id   471981a468b6f9dbc7bf81d4f163eb59
#
_cell.length_a   1.000
_cell.length_b   1.000
_cell.length_c   1.000
_cell.angle_alpha   90.00
_cell.angle_beta   90.00
_cell.angle_gamma   90.00
#
_symmetry.space_group_name_H-M   'P 1'
#
loop_
_entity.id
_entity.type
_entity.pdbx_description
1 polymer ?
#
loop_
_entity_poly.entity_id
_entity_poly.type
_entity_poly.pdbx_seq_one_letter_code
_entity_poly.pdbx_strand_id
1 'polypeptide(L)'
;DLGVKFQFESEVSCASDYAESYDLVVAADGLNSRTRDEFKSHFKPDLELRKCQFVWLGTHQKFSDAFTFIFEETKFGWVWAHAYQFDKNTATFIVECTQETFDKFGFADLTQNESIKICEEIFKDHLDNNPLMTNAKHIRGSAWLRFPRVLCEKWHYENIVLLGDSAAPAHFSI
;
A
#
# COMPACT_ATOMS: atom_id res chain seq x y z
N ASP A 1 6.66 -12.65 -28.50
CA ASP A 1 7.55 -13.39 -27.61
C ASP A 1 8.95 -12.76 -27.68
N LEU A 2 9.41 -12.17 -26.59
CA LEU A 2 10.71 -11.47 -26.49
C LEU A 2 11.83 -12.40 -25.97
N GLY A 3 11.57 -13.71 -25.87
CA GLY A 3 12.54 -14.69 -25.40
C GLY A 3 12.77 -14.67 -23.88
N VAL A 4 11.90 -13.99 -23.11
CA VAL A 4 11.98 -13.99 -21.63
C VAL A 4 11.64 -15.38 -21.10
N LYS A 5 12.50 -15.90 -20.21
CA LYS A 5 12.26 -17.16 -19.52
C LYS A 5 11.64 -16.87 -18.16
N PHE A 6 10.56 -17.59 -17.82
CA PHE A 6 9.90 -17.51 -16.53
C PHE A 6 10.19 -18.76 -15.72
N GLN A 7 10.45 -18.57 -14.43
CA GLN A 7 10.56 -19.64 -13.47
C GLN A 7 9.56 -19.37 -12.34
N PHE A 8 8.42 -20.07 -12.40
CA PHE A 8 7.37 -19.95 -11.39
C PHE A 8 7.66 -20.86 -10.19
N GLU A 9 7.00 -20.59 -9.06
CA GLU A 9 7.12 -21.38 -7.83
C GLU A 9 8.58 -21.55 -7.36
N SER A 10 9.40 -20.53 -7.65
CA SER A 10 10.82 -20.52 -7.35
C SER A 10 11.15 -19.31 -6.49
N GLU A 11 11.30 -19.54 -5.20
CA GLU A 11 11.66 -18.51 -4.24
C GLU A 11 13.17 -18.27 -4.27
N VAL A 12 13.56 -17.00 -4.42
CA VAL A 12 14.97 -16.57 -4.33
C VAL A 12 15.27 -16.24 -2.87
N SER A 13 16.21 -16.97 -2.28
CA SER A 13 16.60 -16.76 -0.89
C SER A 13 17.66 -15.67 -0.74
N CYS A 14 18.66 -15.66 -1.64
CA CYS A 14 19.76 -14.72 -1.65
C CYS A 14 20.02 -14.22 -3.08
N ALA A 15 20.16 -12.92 -3.25
CA ALA A 15 20.52 -12.37 -4.56
C ALA A 15 21.98 -12.64 -4.93
N SER A 16 22.85 -12.79 -3.93
CA SER A 16 24.25 -13.20 -4.11
C SER A 16 24.42 -14.52 -4.87
N ASP A 17 23.47 -15.48 -4.71
CA ASP A 17 23.52 -16.77 -5.40
C ASP A 17 23.48 -16.64 -6.94
N TYR A 18 22.96 -15.50 -7.43
CA TYR A 18 22.81 -15.20 -8.85
C TYR A 18 23.88 -14.23 -9.38
N ALA A 19 24.51 -13.47 -8.52
CA ALA A 19 25.45 -12.41 -8.90
C ALA A 19 26.65 -12.93 -9.73
N GLU A 20 27.15 -14.14 -9.44
CA GLU A 20 28.26 -14.76 -10.19
C GLU A 20 27.81 -15.33 -11.55
N SER A 21 26.52 -15.61 -11.72
CA SER A 21 25.97 -16.32 -12.89
C SER A 21 25.36 -15.40 -13.93
N TYR A 22 25.12 -14.12 -13.59
CA TYR A 22 24.45 -13.14 -14.45
C TYR A 22 25.21 -11.82 -14.47
N ASP A 23 25.22 -11.17 -15.65
CA ASP A 23 25.84 -9.83 -15.81
C ASP A 23 25.10 -8.74 -15.02
N LEU A 24 23.79 -8.92 -14.81
CA LEU A 24 22.93 -8.01 -14.06
C LEU A 24 21.85 -8.78 -13.31
N VAL A 25 21.69 -8.52 -12.03
CA VAL A 25 20.60 -9.01 -11.18
C VAL A 25 19.70 -7.83 -10.79
N VAL A 26 18.44 -7.87 -11.21
CA VAL A 26 17.45 -6.85 -10.86
C VAL A 26 16.52 -7.39 -9.79
N ALA A 27 16.62 -6.85 -8.59
CA ALA A 27 15.76 -7.22 -7.47
C ALA A 27 14.53 -6.31 -7.42
N ALA A 28 13.39 -6.86 -7.84
CA ALA A 28 12.08 -6.24 -7.77
C ALA A 28 11.18 -7.01 -6.78
N ASP A 29 11.75 -7.39 -5.63
CA ASP A 29 11.17 -8.27 -4.62
C ASP A 29 10.31 -7.53 -3.58
N GLY A 30 9.91 -6.28 -3.92
CA GLY A 30 8.88 -5.52 -3.24
C GLY A 30 9.32 -4.90 -1.90
N LEU A 31 8.30 -4.43 -1.16
CA LEU A 31 8.50 -3.67 0.08
C LEU A 31 9.33 -4.40 1.13
N ASN A 32 9.13 -5.70 1.27
CA ASN A 32 9.85 -6.56 2.22
C ASN A 32 11.08 -7.23 1.57
N SER A 33 11.80 -6.50 0.74
CA SER A 33 12.92 -6.96 -0.05
C SER A 33 13.98 -7.68 0.79
N ARG A 34 14.18 -8.96 0.49
CA ARG A 34 15.27 -9.75 1.07
C ARG A 34 16.63 -9.33 0.54
N THR A 35 16.68 -8.97 -0.75
CA THR A 35 17.90 -8.45 -1.36
C THR A 35 18.37 -7.16 -0.70
N ARG A 36 17.45 -6.23 -0.40
CA ARG A 36 17.78 -5.01 0.33
C ARG A 36 18.35 -5.33 1.73
N ASP A 37 17.77 -6.29 2.41
CA ASP A 37 18.21 -6.68 3.75
C ASP A 37 19.56 -7.42 3.72
N GLU A 38 19.81 -8.28 2.72
CA GLU A 38 21.06 -8.99 2.51
C GLU A 38 22.24 -8.00 2.37
N PHE A 39 22.06 -6.95 1.59
CA PHE A 39 23.10 -5.93 1.34
C PHE A 39 22.81 -4.60 2.05
N LYS A 40 22.19 -4.64 3.23
CA LYS A 40 21.78 -3.46 3.99
C LYS A 40 22.91 -2.46 4.24
N SER A 41 24.13 -2.94 4.48
CA SER A 41 25.30 -2.06 4.69
C SER A 41 25.69 -1.24 3.47
N HIS A 42 25.36 -1.72 2.25
CA HIS A 42 25.64 -1.04 0.99
C HIS A 42 24.50 -0.15 0.54
N PHE A 43 23.26 -0.64 0.59
CA PHE A 43 22.08 0.11 0.19
C PHE A 43 21.68 1.18 1.21
N LYS A 44 22.01 0.99 2.48
CA LYS A 44 21.72 1.89 3.61
C LYS A 44 20.27 2.39 3.60
N PRO A 45 19.29 1.48 3.73
CA PRO A 45 17.89 1.85 3.70
C PRO A 45 17.52 2.69 4.94
N ASP A 46 16.84 3.79 4.71
CA ASP A 46 16.09 4.54 5.72
C ASP A 46 14.64 4.05 5.70
N LEU A 47 14.20 3.44 6.79
CA LEU A 47 12.89 2.83 6.95
C LEU A 47 12.10 3.62 7.98
N GLU A 48 10.93 4.16 7.58
CA GLU A 48 10.06 4.93 8.45
C GLU A 48 8.59 4.54 8.23
N LEU A 49 7.84 4.26 9.28
CA LEU A 49 6.39 4.15 9.18
C LEU A 49 5.77 5.54 9.20
N ARG A 50 4.98 5.87 8.16
CA ARG A 50 4.25 7.13 8.09
C ARG A 50 3.24 7.25 9.23
N LYS A 51 2.88 8.49 9.57
CA LYS A 51 2.06 8.78 10.76
C LYS A 51 0.58 8.49 10.55
N CYS A 52 0.09 8.58 9.30
CA CYS A 52 -1.31 8.32 9.00
C CYS A 52 -1.61 6.83 8.92
N GLN A 53 -2.82 6.49 9.30
CA GLN A 53 -3.42 5.17 9.13
C GLN A 53 -4.28 5.20 7.88
N PHE A 54 -4.30 4.12 7.11
CA PHE A 54 -5.17 3.98 5.96
C PHE A 54 -5.81 2.58 5.90
N VAL A 55 -6.98 2.52 5.27
CA VAL A 55 -7.61 1.26 4.91
C VAL A 55 -7.96 1.29 3.42
N TRP A 56 -7.66 0.20 2.72
CA TRP A 56 -7.93 0.05 1.30
C TRP A 56 -9.28 -0.64 1.09
N LEU A 57 -10.24 0.13 0.61
CA LEU A 57 -11.59 -0.30 0.32
C LEU A 57 -11.91 -0.16 -1.17
N GLY A 58 -13.06 -0.66 -1.56
CA GLY A 58 -13.66 -0.46 -2.87
C GLY A 58 -15.13 -0.07 -2.74
N THR A 59 -15.74 0.39 -3.83
CA THR A 59 -17.16 0.70 -3.90
C THR A 59 -17.66 0.58 -5.34
N HIS A 60 -18.98 0.42 -5.51
CA HIS A 60 -19.63 0.52 -6.82
C HIS A 60 -20.06 1.97 -7.13
N GLN A 61 -19.83 2.92 -6.22
CA GLN A 61 -20.01 4.34 -6.51
C GLN A 61 -19.07 4.76 -7.64
N LYS A 62 -19.66 5.46 -8.62
CA LYS A 62 -18.89 6.01 -9.74
C LYS A 62 -18.48 7.44 -9.43
N PHE A 63 -17.19 7.67 -9.42
CA PHE A 63 -16.59 8.99 -9.35
C PHE A 63 -16.35 9.52 -10.77
N SER A 64 -16.04 10.81 -10.90
CA SER A 64 -15.60 11.39 -12.18
C SER A 64 -14.37 10.66 -12.72
N ASP A 65 -14.05 10.84 -14.02
CA ASP A 65 -12.88 10.24 -14.67
C ASP A 65 -11.53 10.73 -14.11
N ALA A 66 -11.56 11.45 -13.00
CA ALA A 66 -10.40 12.00 -12.32
C ALA A 66 -10.16 11.31 -10.97
N PHE A 67 -8.92 11.34 -10.53
CA PHE A 67 -8.56 10.97 -9.16
C PHE A 67 -9.22 11.96 -8.19
N THR A 68 -10.13 11.47 -7.34
CA THR A 68 -10.97 12.28 -6.49
C THR A 68 -10.48 12.23 -5.04
N PHE A 69 -10.28 13.40 -4.44
CA PHE A 69 -10.02 13.56 -3.01
C PHE A 69 -11.28 14.07 -2.31
N ILE A 70 -11.64 13.44 -1.21
CA ILE A 70 -12.78 13.79 -0.36
C ILE A 70 -12.24 14.01 1.05
N PHE A 71 -12.60 15.14 1.66
CA PHE A 71 -12.16 15.48 3.01
C PHE A 71 -13.37 15.74 3.88
N GLU A 72 -13.51 14.99 4.98
CA GLU A 72 -14.59 15.12 5.93
C GLU A 72 -14.08 15.52 7.31
N GLU A 73 -14.63 16.60 7.87
CA GLU A 73 -14.35 16.99 9.24
C GLU A 73 -15.30 16.27 10.18
N THR A 74 -14.76 15.49 11.08
CA THR A 74 -15.51 14.75 12.09
C THR A 74 -15.29 15.34 13.51
N LYS A 75 -16.10 14.95 14.45
CA LYS A 75 -15.88 15.32 15.87
C LYS A 75 -14.54 14.88 16.45
N PHE A 76 -13.86 13.95 15.78
CA PHE A 76 -12.57 13.38 16.20
C PHE A 76 -11.37 13.90 15.38
N GLY A 77 -11.63 14.67 14.33
CA GLY A 77 -10.64 15.21 13.42
C GLY A 77 -10.93 14.87 11.97
N TRP A 78 -10.02 15.23 11.09
CA TRP A 78 -10.14 15.01 9.65
C TRP A 78 -9.96 13.55 9.28
N VAL A 79 -10.85 13.09 8.38
CA VAL A 79 -10.76 11.82 7.66
C VAL A 79 -10.88 12.14 6.19
N TRP A 80 -10.05 11.54 5.35
CA TRP A 80 -10.12 11.78 3.92
C TRP A 80 -10.10 10.48 3.12
N ALA A 81 -10.60 10.55 1.92
CA ALA A 81 -10.62 9.42 1.00
C ALA A 81 -10.00 9.79 -0.34
N HIS A 82 -9.35 8.80 -0.95
CA HIS A 82 -8.87 8.81 -2.32
C HIS A 82 -9.73 7.85 -3.12
N ALA A 83 -10.40 8.34 -4.13
CA ALA A 83 -11.28 7.52 -4.95
C ALA A 83 -10.91 7.63 -6.43
N TYR A 84 -10.84 6.50 -7.12
CA TYR A 84 -10.64 6.43 -8.55
C TYR A 84 -11.21 5.14 -9.13
N GLN A 85 -11.75 5.27 -10.33
CA GLN A 85 -12.30 4.15 -11.08
C GLN A 85 -11.17 3.26 -11.60
N PHE A 86 -11.22 1.94 -11.40
CA PHE A 86 -10.27 1.01 -11.98
C PHE A 86 -10.91 0.02 -12.97
N ASP A 87 -12.23 -0.12 -12.93
CA ASP A 87 -12.99 -0.81 -13.95
C ASP A 87 -14.36 -0.14 -14.19
N LYS A 88 -15.20 -0.72 -15.07
CA LYS A 88 -16.49 -0.11 -15.45
C LYS A 88 -17.47 0.03 -14.28
N ASN A 89 -17.34 -0.76 -13.24
CA ASN A 89 -18.33 -0.90 -12.18
C ASN A 89 -17.76 -0.70 -10.77
N THR A 90 -16.43 -0.57 -10.64
CA THR A 90 -15.76 -0.56 -9.34
C THR A 90 -14.75 0.55 -9.26
N ALA A 91 -14.78 1.27 -8.15
CA ALA A 91 -13.78 2.26 -7.78
C ALA A 91 -12.99 1.80 -6.55
N THR A 92 -11.72 2.11 -6.54
CA THR A 92 -10.91 2.09 -5.32
C THR A 92 -11.39 3.23 -4.41
N PHE A 93 -11.46 2.98 -3.12
CA PHE A 93 -11.81 3.96 -2.10
C PHE A 93 -10.88 3.78 -0.88
N ILE A 94 -9.78 4.52 -0.85
CA ILE A 94 -8.80 4.44 0.23
C ILE A 94 -9.15 5.49 1.26
N VAL A 95 -9.46 5.07 2.48
CA VAL A 95 -9.74 5.99 3.60
C VAL A 95 -8.47 6.16 4.42
N GLU A 96 -8.16 7.40 4.77
CA GLU A 96 -6.96 7.76 5.53
C GLU A 96 -7.30 8.77 6.62
N CYS A 97 -6.63 8.67 7.76
CA CYS A 97 -6.70 9.64 8.86
C CYS A 97 -5.40 9.70 9.65
N THR A 98 -5.26 10.73 10.48
CA THR A 98 -4.12 10.82 11.40
C THR A 98 -4.20 9.72 12.47
N GLN A 99 -3.07 9.38 13.09
CA GLN A 99 -3.05 8.44 14.22
C GLN A 99 -3.98 8.89 15.35
N GLU A 100 -4.00 10.18 15.67
CA GLU A 100 -4.86 10.74 16.71
C GLU A 100 -6.36 10.52 16.41
N THR A 101 -6.78 10.75 15.14
CA THR A 101 -8.15 10.52 14.72
C THR A 101 -8.50 9.04 14.75
N PHE A 102 -7.58 8.18 14.29
CA PHE A 102 -7.70 6.73 14.33
C PHE A 102 -7.95 6.21 15.76
N ASP A 103 -7.14 6.68 16.72
CA ASP A 103 -7.24 6.28 18.12
C ASP A 103 -8.57 6.74 18.76
N LYS A 104 -9.01 7.96 18.46
CA LYS A 104 -10.29 8.50 18.95
C LYS A 104 -11.52 7.76 18.41
N PHE A 105 -11.45 7.24 17.20
CA PHE A 105 -12.49 6.35 16.65
C PHE A 105 -12.44 4.93 17.22
N GLY A 106 -11.32 4.54 17.83
CA GLY A 106 -11.11 3.19 18.34
C GLY A 106 -10.94 2.14 17.24
N PHE A 107 -10.51 2.51 16.04
CA PHE A 107 -10.41 1.63 14.88
C PHE A 107 -9.52 0.40 15.11
N ALA A 108 -8.58 0.46 16.05
CA ALA A 108 -7.71 -0.67 16.38
C ALA A 108 -8.49 -1.86 16.97
N ASP A 109 -9.53 -1.58 17.74
CA ASP A 109 -10.31 -2.57 18.49
C ASP A 109 -11.57 -3.04 17.74
N LEU A 110 -11.88 -2.42 16.60
CA LEU A 110 -13.04 -2.74 15.79
C LEU A 110 -12.77 -3.88 14.82
N THR A 111 -13.82 -4.64 14.53
CA THR A 111 -13.83 -5.55 13.38
C THR A 111 -13.79 -4.76 12.08
N GLN A 112 -13.40 -5.41 10.98
CA GLN A 112 -13.42 -4.78 9.65
C GLN A 112 -14.81 -4.25 9.28
N ASN A 113 -15.88 -5.02 9.58
CA ASN A 113 -17.25 -4.60 9.27
C ASN A 113 -17.69 -3.37 10.08
N GLU A 114 -17.30 -3.26 11.33
CA GLU A 114 -17.59 -2.08 12.16
C GLU A 114 -16.83 -0.86 11.64
N SER A 115 -15.55 -1.01 11.31
CA SER A 115 -14.75 0.03 10.67
C SER A 115 -15.37 0.51 9.35
N ILE A 116 -15.79 -0.42 8.49
CA ILE A 116 -16.42 -0.10 7.21
C ILE A 116 -17.70 0.71 7.43
N LYS A 117 -18.57 0.32 8.36
CA LYS A 117 -19.79 1.07 8.67
C LYS A 117 -19.52 2.50 9.14
N ILE A 118 -18.47 2.71 9.92
CA ILE A 118 -18.06 4.05 10.33
C ILE A 118 -17.59 4.86 9.12
N CYS A 119 -16.78 4.26 8.23
CA CYS A 119 -16.37 4.92 6.99
C CYS A 119 -17.56 5.23 6.08
N GLU A 120 -18.53 4.33 5.94
CA GLU A 120 -19.77 4.56 5.18
C GLU A 120 -20.57 5.73 5.75
N GLU A 121 -20.70 5.86 7.07
CA GLU A 121 -21.39 7.00 7.70
C GLU A 121 -20.63 8.30 7.50
N ILE A 122 -19.29 8.31 7.59
CA ILE A 122 -18.48 9.49 7.36
C ILE A 122 -18.65 9.99 5.92
N PHE A 123 -18.65 9.10 4.94
CA PHE A 123 -18.67 9.45 3.51
C PHE A 123 -20.03 9.25 2.82
N LYS A 124 -21.12 9.12 3.59
CA LYS A 124 -22.47 8.81 3.08
C LYS A 124 -22.93 9.73 1.95
N ASP A 125 -22.61 11.03 2.03
CA ASP A 125 -23.02 12.03 1.05
C ASP A 125 -22.26 11.91 -0.29
N HIS A 126 -21.18 11.09 -0.32
CA HIS A 126 -20.35 10.84 -1.50
C HIS A 126 -20.52 9.44 -2.08
N LEU A 127 -21.15 8.52 -1.35
CA LEU A 127 -21.27 7.11 -1.74
C LEU A 127 -22.57 6.80 -2.49
N ASP A 128 -23.54 7.72 -2.55
CA ASP A 128 -24.86 7.54 -3.21
C ASP A 128 -25.50 6.19 -2.83
N ASN A 129 -25.51 5.86 -1.55
CA ASN A 129 -25.97 4.59 -0.97
C ASN A 129 -25.22 3.33 -1.44
N ASN A 130 -24.10 3.45 -2.14
CA ASN A 130 -23.27 2.30 -2.45
C ASN A 130 -22.45 1.90 -1.23
N PRO A 131 -22.39 0.58 -0.90
CA PRO A 131 -21.59 0.12 0.22
C PRO A 131 -20.08 0.20 -0.08
N LEU A 132 -19.30 0.25 0.99
CA LEU A 132 -17.86 0.03 0.93
C LEU A 132 -17.56 -1.48 1.05
N MET A 133 -16.59 -1.93 0.28
CA MET A 133 -16.17 -3.34 0.18
C MET A 133 -14.72 -3.50 0.60
N THR A 134 -14.37 -4.67 1.15
CA THR A 134 -13.00 -5.03 1.45
C THR A 134 -12.62 -6.36 0.81
N ASN A 135 -11.39 -6.47 0.32
CA ASN A 135 -10.77 -7.74 -0.08
C ASN A 135 -9.91 -8.35 1.04
N ALA A 136 -9.82 -7.68 2.19
CA ALA A 136 -8.96 -8.05 3.30
C ALA A 136 -9.58 -9.08 4.26
N LYS A 137 -10.59 -9.85 3.83
CA LYS A 137 -11.29 -10.86 4.65
C LYS A 137 -10.37 -11.93 5.25
N HIS A 138 -9.21 -12.15 4.65
CA HIS A 138 -8.18 -13.07 5.15
C HIS A 138 -7.35 -12.50 6.31
N ILE A 139 -7.41 -11.19 6.55
CA ILE A 139 -6.70 -10.50 7.64
C ILE A 139 -7.56 -10.57 8.90
N ARG A 140 -6.98 -11.01 10.01
CA ARG A 140 -7.64 -10.98 11.32
C ARG A 140 -7.48 -9.62 11.97
N GLY A 141 -8.56 -9.10 12.58
CA GLY A 141 -8.56 -7.80 13.25
C GLY A 141 -8.75 -6.62 12.30
N SER A 142 -8.20 -5.49 12.65
CA SER A 142 -8.27 -4.27 11.86
C SER A 142 -7.50 -4.40 10.55
N ALA A 143 -8.12 -3.97 9.44
CA ALA A 143 -7.46 -3.90 8.13
C ALA A 143 -6.72 -2.57 7.90
N TRP A 144 -6.68 -1.69 8.91
CA TRP A 144 -5.96 -0.44 8.84
C TRP A 144 -4.46 -0.66 8.93
N LEU A 145 -3.72 0.05 8.10
CA LEU A 145 -2.28 -0.06 7.93
C LEU A 145 -1.61 1.31 8.00
N ARG A 146 -0.33 1.31 8.28
CA ARG A 146 0.53 2.48 8.11
C ARG A 146 1.42 2.28 6.90
N PHE A 147 1.53 3.30 6.07
CA PHE A 147 2.39 3.23 4.89
C PHE A 147 3.86 3.29 5.30
N PRO A 148 4.68 2.30 4.94
CA PRO A 148 6.11 2.34 5.17
C PRO A 148 6.81 3.18 4.09
N ARG A 149 7.63 4.11 4.50
CA ARG A 149 8.60 4.77 3.63
C ARG A 149 9.89 3.96 3.64
N VAL A 150 10.36 3.65 2.47
CA VAL A 150 11.70 3.10 2.25
C VAL A 150 12.45 4.05 1.35
N LEU A 151 13.67 4.40 1.71
CA LEU A 151 14.56 5.21 0.89
C LEU A 151 15.97 4.67 1.03
N CYS A 152 16.47 4.05 -0.03
CA CYS A 152 17.85 3.56 -0.07
C CYS A 152 18.80 4.69 -0.49
N GLU A 153 19.93 4.88 0.22
CA GLU A 153 20.98 5.82 -0.17
C GLU A 153 21.57 5.43 -1.52
N LYS A 154 21.73 4.12 -1.77
CA LYS A 154 22.18 3.55 -3.03
C LYS A 154 21.20 2.49 -3.49
N TRP A 155 21.01 2.38 -4.80
CA TRP A 155 20.11 1.41 -5.40
C TRP A 155 20.83 0.26 -6.11
N HIS A 156 22.15 0.28 -6.12
CA HIS A 156 22.96 -0.78 -6.71
C HIS A 156 24.15 -1.14 -5.80
N TYR A 157 24.56 -2.37 -5.89
CA TYR A 157 25.78 -2.91 -5.32
C TYR A 157 26.34 -3.95 -6.29
N GLU A 158 27.57 -3.70 -6.80
CA GLU A 158 28.16 -4.49 -7.87
C GLU A 158 27.20 -4.61 -9.07
N ASN A 159 26.84 -5.82 -9.49
CA ASN A 159 25.88 -6.09 -10.56
C ASN A 159 24.44 -6.30 -10.07
N ILE A 160 24.13 -6.03 -8.81
CA ILE A 160 22.78 -6.13 -8.22
C ILE A 160 22.15 -4.74 -8.15
N VAL A 161 20.92 -4.60 -8.65
CA VAL A 161 20.15 -3.33 -8.65
C VAL A 161 18.78 -3.57 -8.01
N LEU A 162 18.39 -2.70 -7.07
CA LEU A 162 17.03 -2.63 -6.54
C LEU A 162 16.11 -1.87 -7.50
N LEU A 163 14.87 -2.34 -7.68
CA LEU A 163 13.87 -1.74 -8.55
C LEU A 163 12.49 -1.70 -7.91
N GLY A 164 11.75 -0.59 -8.09
CA GLY A 164 10.40 -0.42 -7.57
C GLY A 164 10.38 -0.36 -6.04
N ASP A 165 9.42 -1.02 -5.39
CA ASP A 165 9.20 -0.95 -3.95
C ASP A 165 10.37 -1.52 -3.11
N SER A 166 11.23 -2.33 -3.70
CA SER A 166 12.45 -2.78 -3.03
C SER A 166 13.43 -1.62 -2.79
N ALA A 167 13.45 -0.63 -3.68
CA ALA A 167 14.32 0.54 -3.61
C ALA A 167 13.65 1.74 -2.93
N ALA A 168 12.43 2.10 -3.39
CA ALA A 168 11.70 3.28 -2.92
C ALA A 168 10.21 3.15 -3.29
N PRO A 169 9.33 2.68 -2.39
CA PRO A 169 7.90 2.60 -2.65
C PRO A 169 7.30 4.01 -2.76
N ALA A 170 6.49 4.20 -3.79
CA ALA A 170 5.69 5.41 -3.95
C ALA A 170 4.43 5.33 -3.07
N HIS A 171 4.04 6.45 -2.48
CA HIS A 171 2.76 6.54 -1.76
C HIS A 171 1.60 6.49 -2.77
N PHE A 172 0.50 5.83 -2.40
CA PHE A 172 -0.66 5.62 -3.29
C PHE A 172 -1.39 6.92 -3.70
N SER A 173 -1.08 8.04 -3.08
CA SER A 173 -1.67 9.36 -3.39
C SER A 173 -0.80 10.24 -4.30
N ILE A 174 0.24 9.66 -4.91
CA ILE A 174 1.15 10.39 -5.82
C ILE A 174 0.82 10.06 -7.25
#